data_271990dd7efd2335ba1329414afc82fc
#
_entry.id   271990dd7efd2335ba1329414afc82fc
#
_cell.length_a   1.000
_cell.length_b   1.000
_cell.length_c   1.000
_cell.angle_alpha   90.00
_cell.angle_beta   90.00
_cell.angle_gamma   90.00
#
_symmetry.space_group_name_H-M   'P 1'
#
loop_
_entity.id
_entity.type
_entity.pdbx_description
1 polymer ?
#
loop_
_entity_poly.entity_id
_entity_poly.type
_entity_poly.pdbx_seq_one_letter_code
_entity_poly.pdbx_strand_id
1 'polypeptide(L)'
;IIPSVDVDYSGVLITKGITNGIAEDLTVAFSRGAGGAVDGQSAETRIIHADGTQSLISPSRDPQFNRLPATGGTEKQLTTFDKPILNQLNMLEINQLAQSLRSQLPNTPGISSAGPYDVELGFKDDQLWFFQVGPFVENKMAQSSTYLESITPELDPTKMISLNLKP
;
A
#
# COMPACT_ATOMS: atom_id res chain seq x y z
N ILE A 1 -4.30 25.61 -5.52
CA ILE A 1 -4.62 25.25 -4.13
C ILE A 1 -5.40 23.96 -4.20
N ILE A 2 -4.89 22.91 -3.57
CA ILE A 2 -5.56 21.62 -3.47
C ILE A 2 -6.14 21.55 -2.04
N PRO A 3 -7.42 21.23 -1.85
CA PRO A 3 -7.99 21.09 -0.52
C PRO A 3 -7.39 19.86 0.19
N SER A 4 -7.08 20.00 1.47
CA SER A 4 -6.73 18.86 2.31
C SER A 4 -8.01 18.12 2.72
N VAL A 5 -7.99 16.80 2.64
CA VAL A 5 -9.12 15.95 3.03
C VAL A 5 -8.74 15.18 4.28
N ASP A 6 -9.58 15.26 5.32
CA ASP A 6 -9.44 14.45 6.52
C ASP A 6 -9.93 13.04 6.24
N VAL A 7 -9.08 12.22 5.65
CA VAL A 7 -9.39 10.83 5.32
C VAL A 7 -9.23 9.91 6.54
N ASP A 8 -9.97 8.82 6.56
CA ASP A 8 -9.88 7.80 7.62
C ASP A 8 -8.62 6.96 7.47
N TYR A 9 -8.23 6.68 6.23
CA TYR A 9 -6.94 6.08 5.85
C TYR A 9 -6.46 6.64 4.53
N SER A 10 -5.15 6.75 4.41
CA SER A 10 -4.46 7.20 3.20
C SER A 10 -3.33 6.23 2.86
N GLY A 11 -2.99 6.17 1.60
CA GLY A 11 -1.94 5.28 1.16
C GLY A 11 -1.61 5.39 -0.30
N VAL A 12 -0.85 4.40 -0.75
CA VAL A 12 -0.40 4.28 -2.12
C VAL A 12 -0.86 2.96 -2.72
N LEU A 13 -1.16 3.02 -4.01
CA LEU A 13 -1.39 1.88 -4.87
C LEU A 13 -0.30 1.87 -5.94
N ILE A 14 0.48 0.80 -6.03
CA ILE A 14 1.37 0.55 -7.15
C ILE A 14 0.73 -0.49 -8.05
N THR A 15 0.59 -0.18 -9.34
CA THR A 15 -0.05 -1.08 -10.31
C THR A 15 0.90 -2.18 -10.78
N LYS A 16 1.66 -2.77 -9.84
CA LYS A 16 2.56 -3.91 -9.99
C LYS A 16 2.76 -4.57 -8.64
N GLY A 17 2.96 -5.87 -8.61
CA GLY A 17 3.45 -6.58 -7.42
C GLY A 17 4.94 -6.28 -7.20
N ILE A 18 5.27 -5.38 -6.25
CA ILE A 18 6.66 -4.96 -6.04
C ILE A 18 7.52 -6.03 -5.36
N THR A 19 6.93 -6.91 -4.55
CA THR A 19 7.66 -7.98 -3.84
C THR A 19 7.89 -9.23 -4.70
N ASN A 20 7.01 -9.51 -5.65
CA ASN A 20 7.05 -10.69 -6.52
C ASN A 20 7.36 -10.36 -7.98
N GLY A 21 7.40 -9.07 -8.36
CA GLY A 21 7.68 -8.60 -9.70
C GLY A 21 6.55 -8.81 -10.72
N ILE A 22 5.39 -9.35 -10.31
CA ILE A 22 4.29 -9.69 -11.22
C ILE A 22 3.58 -8.40 -11.66
N ALA A 23 3.51 -8.18 -12.98
CA ALA A 23 2.94 -6.97 -13.56
C ALA A 23 1.43 -6.86 -13.38
N GLU A 24 0.73 -7.98 -13.32
CA GLU A 24 -0.72 -8.07 -13.17
C GLU A 24 -1.18 -7.87 -11.71
N ASP A 25 -0.31 -8.14 -10.75
CA ASP A 25 -0.59 -7.93 -9.33
C ASP A 25 -0.58 -6.44 -8.98
N LEU A 26 -1.15 -6.11 -7.83
CA LEU A 26 -1.13 -4.76 -7.27
C LEU A 26 -0.45 -4.79 -5.90
N THR A 27 0.27 -3.73 -5.57
CA THR A 27 0.77 -3.50 -4.21
C THR A 27 0.03 -2.31 -3.61
N VAL A 28 -0.50 -2.49 -2.42
CA VAL A 28 -1.15 -1.41 -1.67
C VAL A 28 -0.49 -1.26 -0.30
N ALA A 29 -0.31 -0.01 0.12
CA ALA A 29 0.24 0.31 1.44
C ALA A 29 -0.56 1.46 2.05
N PHE A 30 -1.26 1.20 3.16
CA PHE A 30 -2.17 2.14 3.79
C PHE A 30 -1.86 2.33 5.27
N SER A 31 -2.00 3.57 5.73
CA SER A 31 -1.94 3.96 7.13
C SER A 31 -3.24 4.65 7.54
N ARG A 32 -3.53 4.67 8.85
CA ARG A 32 -4.68 5.42 9.38
C ARG A 32 -4.46 6.91 9.27
N GLY A 33 -5.53 7.66 9.02
CA GLY A 33 -5.51 9.11 8.92
C GLY A 33 -4.85 9.64 7.65
N ALA A 34 -4.51 10.91 7.67
CA ALA A 34 -3.94 11.63 6.54
C ALA A 34 -2.41 11.54 6.52
N GLY A 35 -1.82 11.27 5.36
CA GLY A 35 -0.38 11.38 5.07
C GLY A 35 0.49 10.23 5.57
N GLY A 36 0.00 9.34 6.42
CA GLY A 36 0.81 8.38 7.17
C GLY A 36 1.73 7.49 6.33
N ALA A 37 1.23 6.86 5.28
CA ALA A 37 2.02 5.95 4.44
C ALA A 37 3.13 6.68 3.66
N VAL A 38 2.90 7.95 3.30
CA VAL A 38 3.87 8.81 2.62
C VAL A 38 4.91 9.37 3.60
N ASP A 39 4.50 9.63 4.84
CA ASP A 39 5.34 10.17 5.92
C ASP A 39 6.18 9.09 6.64
N GLY A 40 6.20 7.85 6.16
CA GLY A 40 7.02 6.76 6.70
C GLY A 40 6.42 6.08 7.92
N GLN A 41 5.13 6.19 8.16
CA GLN A 41 4.42 5.35 9.15
C GLN A 41 4.41 3.89 8.71
N SER A 42 4.23 3.00 9.68
CA SER A 42 4.14 1.55 9.46
C SER A 42 2.82 1.19 8.78
N ALA A 43 2.82 1.21 7.45
CA ALA A 43 1.66 0.92 6.64
C ALA A 43 1.26 -0.56 6.69
N GLU A 44 -0.06 -0.84 6.66
CA GLU A 44 -0.57 -2.13 6.26
C GLU A 44 -0.31 -2.32 4.77
N THR A 45 0.56 -3.28 4.44
CA THR A 45 0.95 -3.56 3.05
C THR A 45 0.39 -4.89 2.61
N ARG A 46 -0.28 -4.90 1.46
CA ARG A 46 -0.85 -6.10 0.83
C ARG A 46 -0.48 -6.19 -0.63
N ILE A 47 -0.44 -7.42 -1.13
CA ILE A 47 -0.51 -7.72 -2.56
C ILE A 47 -1.95 -8.15 -2.87
N ILE A 48 -2.53 -7.57 -3.91
CA ILE A 48 -3.76 -8.04 -4.53
C ILE A 48 -3.34 -8.77 -5.80
N HIS A 49 -3.58 -10.07 -5.83
CA HIS A 49 -3.22 -10.91 -6.97
C HIS A 49 -4.20 -10.75 -8.13
N ALA A 50 -3.76 -11.09 -9.33
CA ALA A 50 -4.59 -11.00 -10.53
C ALA A 50 -5.86 -11.86 -10.46
N ASP A 51 -5.84 -12.94 -9.68
CA ASP A 51 -7.01 -13.80 -9.42
C ASP A 51 -7.96 -13.26 -8.34
N GLY A 52 -7.65 -12.08 -7.77
CA GLY A 52 -8.43 -11.44 -6.70
C GLY A 52 -8.10 -11.91 -5.29
N THR A 53 -7.21 -12.88 -5.12
CA THR A 53 -6.72 -13.26 -3.79
C THR A 53 -5.79 -12.19 -3.22
N GLN A 54 -5.53 -12.24 -1.91
CA GLN A 54 -4.76 -11.21 -1.22
C GLN A 54 -3.72 -11.84 -0.28
N SER A 55 -2.55 -11.23 -0.24
CA SER A 55 -1.49 -11.56 0.70
C SER A 55 -1.15 -10.36 1.58
N LEU A 56 -1.24 -10.53 2.89
CA LEU A 56 -0.75 -9.54 3.85
C LEU A 56 0.76 -9.65 3.96
N ILE A 57 1.46 -8.57 3.60
CA ILE A 57 2.93 -8.49 3.66
C ILE A 57 3.39 -7.91 5.00
N SER A 58 2.73 -6.83 5.44
CA SER A 58 3.03 -6.17 6.72
C SER A 58 1.75 -5.59 7.32
N PRO A 59 1.48 -5.81 8.61
CA PRO A 59 0.41 -5.11 9.30
C PRO A 59 0.85 -3.69 9.69
N SER A 60 -0.11 -2.77 9.80
CA SER A 60 0.13 -1.47 10.45
C SER A 60 0.35 -1.66 11.95
N ARG A 61 1.32 -0.90 12.50
CA ARG A 61 1.72 -1.00 13.93
C ARG A 61 1.78 0.34 14.63
N ASP A 62 1.40 1.44 13.96
CA ASP A 62 1.47 2.76 14.56
C ASP A 62 0.42 2.94 15.66
N PRO A 63 0.83 3.31 16.89
CA PRO A 63 -0.10 3.49 17.99
C PRO A 63 -0.95 4.74 17.86
N GLN A 64 -0.57 5.65 16.97
CA GLN A 64 -1.24 6.93 16.74
C GLN A 64 -1.25 7.30 15.27
N PHE A 65 -2.23 8.08 14.86
CA PHE A 65 -2.34 8.63 13.52
C PHE A 65 -2.83 10.08 13.55
N ASN A 66 -2.66 10.81 12.45
CA ASN A 66 -3.04 12.21 12.32
C ASN A 66 -4.46 12.36 11.75
N ARG A 67 -5.23 13.24 12.36
CA ARG A 67 -6.49 13.78 11.83
C ARG A 67 -6.29 15.23 11.42
N LEU A 68 -7.10 15.72 10.51
CA LEU A 68 -7.11 17.11 10.02
C LEU A 68 -8.40 17.78 10.45
N PRO A 69 -8.45 18.40 11.65
CA PRO A 69 -9.65 19.06 12.12
C PRO A 69 -10.03 20.25 11.24
N ALA A 70 -11.32 20.58 11.15
CA ALA A 70 -11.82 21.71 10.35
C ALA A 70 -11.26 23.08 10.80
N THR A 71 -10.77 23.16 12.03
CA THR A 71 -10.12 24.34 12.61
C THR A 71 -8.68 24.54 12.12
N GLY A 72 -8.14 23.57 11.37
CA GLY A 72 -6.77 23.56 10.87
C GLY A 72 -5.79 22.88 11.82
N GLY A 73 -4.56 22.65 11.32
CA GLY A 73 -3.55 21.89 12.03
C GLY A 73 -3.72 20.38 11.94
N THR A 74 -3.07 19.66 12.84
CA THR A 74 -3.17 18.20 12.96
C THR A 74 -3.43 17.81 14.40
N GLU A 75 -4.27 16.81 14.62
CA GLU A 75 -4.51 16.19 15.91
C GLU A 75 -4.12 14.72 15.88
N LYS A 76 -3.48 14.23 16.95
CA LYS A 76 -3.13 12.82 17.08
C LYS A 76 -4.27 12.05 17.73
N GLN A 77 -4.64 10.95 17.11
CA GLN A 77 -5.62 9.99 17.62
C GLN A 77 -4.97 8.64 17.87
N LEU A 78 -5.39 7.94 18.92
CA LEU A 78 -4.92 6.60 19.24
C LEU A 78 -5.51 5.58 18.26
N THR A 79 -4.68 4.64 17.87
CA THR A 79 -5.08 3.52 17.01
C THR A 79 -5.74 2.42 17.84
N THR A 80 -6.81 1.84 17.30
CA THR A 80 -7.32 0.53 17.69
C THR A 80 -6.85 -0.50 16.67
N PHE A 81 -6.39 -1.68 17.13
CA PHE A 81 -5.86 -2.74 16.26
C PHE A 81 -6.85 -3.90 16.08
N ASP A 82 -8.12 -3.64 16.31
CA ASP A 82 -9.21 -4.62 16.26
C ASP A 82 -9.63 -5.00 14.83
N LYS A 83 -9.26 -4.18 13.84
CA LYS A 83 -9.60 -4.39 12.43
C LYS A 83 -8.41 -4.05 11.52
N PRO A 84 -8.29 -4.73 10.35
CA PRO A 84 -7.39 -4.29 9.30
C PRO A 84 -7.76 -2.88 8.82
N ILE A 85 -6.83 -2.19 8.16
CA ILE A 85 -7.09 -0.85 7.63
C ILE A 85 -8.05 -0.93 6.45
N LEU A 86 -7.77 -1.81 5.50
CA LEU A 86 -8.59 -1.99 4.31
C LEU A 86 -9.55 -3.17 4.49
N ASN A 87 -10.83 -2.92 4.21
CA ASN A 87 -11.84 -3.97 4.13
C ASN A 87 -11.99 -4.53 2.71
N GLN A 88 -12.85 -5.53 2.52
CA GLN A 88 -13.06 -6.18 1.24
C GLN A 88 -13.59 -5.23 0.14
N LEU A 89 -14.47 -4.27 0.51
CA LEU A 89 -15.02 -3.31 -0.44
C LEU A 89 -13.95 -2.32 -0.91
N ASN A 90 -13.12 -1.83 0.01
CA ASN A 90 -12.00 -0.96 -0.35
C ASN A 90 -11.04 -1.65 -1.34
N MET A 91 -10.75 -2.93 -1.13
CA MET A 91 -9.90 -3.71 -2.04
C MET A 91 -10.50 -3.87 -3.43
N LEU A 92 -11.84 -4.06 -3.50
CA LEU A 92 -12.54 -4.14 -4.77
C LEU A 92 -12.47 -2.82 -5.54
N GLU A 93 -12.72 -1.68 -4.86
CA GLU A 93 -12.62 -0.35 -5.47
C GLU A 93 -11.22 -0.01 -5.94
N ILE A 94 -10.18 -0.36 -5.15
CA ILE A 94 -8.78 -0.21 -5.54
C ILE A 94 -8.48 -1.02 -6.81
N ASN A 95 -8.96 -2.26 -6.89
CA ASN A 95 -8.75 -3.10 -8.07
C ASN A 95 -9.44 -2.52 -9.31
N GLN A 96 -10.67 -2.03 -9.18
CA GLN A 96 -11.40 -1.35 -10.26
C GLN A 96 -10.67 -0.08 -10.72
N LEU A 97 -10.19 0.73 -9.79
CA LEU A 97 -9.37 1.90 -10.10
C LEU A 97 -8.10 1.51 -10.87
N ALA A 98 -7.37 0.50 -10.40
CA ALA A 98 -6.15 0.04 -11.06
C ALA A 98 -6.39 -0.43 -12.50
N GLN A 99 -7.47 -1.16 -12.74
CA GLN A 99 -7.87 -1.58 -14.09
C GLN A 99 -8.20 -0.38 -14.99
N SER A 100 -8.91 0.61 -14.45
CA SER A 100 -9.23 1.86 -15.18
C SER A 100 -7.96 2.64 -15.53
N LEU A 101 -7.03 2.76 -14.59
CA LEU A 101 -5.75 3.46 -14.82
C LEU A 101 -4.91 2.74 -15.89
N ARG A 102 -4.77 1.43 -15.81
CA ARG A 102 -4.04 0.63 -16.80
C ARG A 102 -4.61 0.75 -18.22
N SER A 103 -5.92 0.88 -18.35
CA SER A 103 -6.60 0.97 -19.66
C SER A 103 -6.63 2.38 -20.23
N GLN A 104 -6.77 3.40 -19.39
CA GLN A 104 -7.03 4.78 -19.83
C GLN A 104 -5.77 5.63 -19.90
N LEU A 105 -4.88 5.56 -18.90
CA LEU A 105 -3.71 6.44 -18.82
C LEU A 105 -2.76 6.34 -20.03
N PRO A 106 -2.43 5.16 -20.57
CA PRO A 106 -1.55 5.07 -21.74
C PRO A 106 -2.07 5.82 -22.97
N ASN A 107 -3.39 6.04 -23.04
CA ASN A 107 -4.05 6.72 -24.15
C ASN A 107 -4.40 8.18 -23.83
N THR A 108 -3.99 8.69 -22.66
CA THR A 108 -4.30 10.06 -22.24
C THR A 108 -3.24 11.03 -22.78
N PRO A 109 -3.61 12.11 -23.49
CA PRO A 109 -2.68 13.11 -23.98
C PRO A 109 -1.84 13.69 -22.84
N GLY A 110 -0.53 13.75 -23.04
CA GLY A 110 0.42 14.25 -22.03
C GLY A 110 0.95 13.21 -21.06
N ILE A 111 0.44 11.98 -21.08
CA ILE A 111 0.98 10.85 -20.32
C ILE A 111 1.93 10.07 -21.22
N SER A 112 3.21 10.02 -20.85
CA SER A 112 4.26 9.34 -21.62
C SER A 112 4.55 7.92 -21.12
N SER A 113 3.93 7.47 -20.03
CA SER A 113 4.20 6.19 -19.39
C SER A 113 3.08 5.18 -19.65
N ALA A 114 3.46 3.96 -20.03
CA ALA A 114 2.56 2.82 -20.11
C ALA A 114 2.36 2.10 -18.76
N GLY A 115 2.89 2.67 -17.66
CA GLY A 115 2.93 2.06 -16.33
C GLY A 115 4.22 1.26 -16.07
N PRO A 116 4.34 0.65 -14.89
CA PRO A 116 3.40 0.71 -13.76
C PRO A 116 3.25 2.12 -13.19
N TYR A 117 2.14 2.34 -12.50
CA TYR A 117 1.81 3.63 -11.90
C TYR A 117 1.91 3.58 -10.38
N ASP A 118 2.29 4.72 -9.81
CA ASP A 118 2.22 5.05 -8.38
C ASP A 118 1.05 6.01 -8.16
N VAL A 119 0.13 5.66 -7.27
CA VAL A 119 -1.14 6.33 -7.09
C VAL A 119 -1.33 6.67 -5.62
N GLU A 120 -1.48 7.94 -5.31
CA GLU A 120 -1.86 8.39 -3.97
C GLU A 120 -3.38 8.46 -3.85
N LEU A 121 -3.91 7.84 -2.81
CA LEU A 121 -5.35 7.76 -2.58
C LEU A 121 -5.69 7.63 -1.10
N GLY A 122 -6.95 7.79 -0.77
CA GLY A 122 -7.45 7.63 0.59
C GLY A 122 -8.91 7.20 0.60
N PHE A 123 -9.39 6.88 1.79
CA PHE A 123 -10.79 6.60 2.04
C PHE A 123 -11.33 7.51 3.12
N LYS A 124 -12.51 8.05 2.89
CA LYS A 124 -13.29 8.80 3.87
C LYS A 124 -14.74 8.33 3.82
N ASP A 125 -15.25 7.89 4.95
CA ASP A 125 -16.62 7.36 5.04
C ASP A 125 -16.86 6.24 3.99
N ASP A 126 -15.90 5.34 3.86
CA ASP A 126 -15.82 4.26 2.85
C ASP A 126 -15.85 4.73 1.38
N GLN A 127 -15.70 6.02 1.11
CA GLN A 127 -15.57 6.56 -0.25
C GLN A 127 -14.10 6.74 -0.63
N LEU A 128 -13.74 6.27 -1.81
CA LEU A 128 -12.40 6.42 -2.37
C LEU A 128 -12.15 7.85 -2.83
N TRP A 129 -11.04 8.42 -2.38
CA TRP A 129 -10.49 9.70 -2.80
C TRP A 129 -9.20 9.49 -3.57
N PHE A 130 -9.18 9.96 -4.80
CA PHE A 130 -8.01 9.94 -5.66
C PHE A 130 -7.29 11.28 -5.55
N PHE A 131 -5.99 11.26 -5.23
CA PHE A 131 -5.20 12.47 -5.04
C PHE A 131 -4.23 12.72 -6.19
N GLN A 132 -3.41 11.72 -6.53
CA GLN A 132 -2.36 11.86 -7.52
C GLN A 132 -2.06 10.53 -8.20
N VAL A 133 -1.57 10.62 -9.44
CA VAL A 133 -0.99 9.49 -10.17
C VAL A 133 0.29 9.93 -10.87
N GLY A 134 1.30 9.08 -10.83
CA GLY A 134 2.55 9.25 -11.54
C GLY A 134 3.11 7.92 -12.04
N PRO A 135 4.18 7.95 -12.85
CA PRO A 135 4.89 6.73 -13.20
C PRO A 135 5.60 6.19 -11.96
N PHE A 136 5.48 4.88 -11.72
CA PHE A 136 6.26 4.23 -10.68
C PHE A 136 7.72 4.11 -11.11
N VAL A 137 8.63 4.64 -10.29
CA VAL A 137 10.08 4.58 -10.53
C VAL A 137 10.71 3.56 -9.58
N GLU A 138 11.11 2.43 -10.13
CA GLU A 138 11.77 1.38 -9.36
C GLU A 138 13.27 1.70 -9.20
N ASN A 139 13.74 1.79 -7.97
CA ASN A 139 15.17 1.91 -7.70
C ASN A 139 15.84 0.53 -7.78
N LYS A 140 16.33 0.17 -8.96
CA LYS A 140 16.98 -1.12 -9.20
C LYS A 140 18.28 -1.33 -8.39
N MET A 141 18.89 -0.24 -7.90
CA MET A 141 20.11 -0.31 -7.08
C MET A 141 19.81 -0.78 -5.63
N ALA A 142 18.55 -0.73 -5.19
CA ALA A 142 18.15 -1.15 -3.85
C ALA A 142 17.81 -2.65 -3.76
N GLN A 143 17.88 -3.40 -4.87
CA GLN A 143 17.39 -4.78 -4.94
C GLN A 143 18.39 -5.83 -4.44
N SER A 144 19.68 -5.52 -4.31
CA SER A 144 20.66 -6.46 -3.77
C SER A 144 21.64 -5.76 -2.85
N SER A 145 21.92 -6.41 -1.73
CA SER A 145 23.04 -6.07 -0.87
C SER A 145 23.82 -7.36 -0.64
N THR A 146 25.06 -7.41 -1.13
CA THR A 146 25.96 -8.55 -0.94
C THR A 146 26.08 -8.94 0.53
N TYR A 147 25.98 -7.95 1.43
CA TYR A 147 25.95 -8.19 2.88
C TYR A 147 24.68 -8.91 3.31
N LEU A 148 23.50 -8.44 2.89
CA LEU A 148 22.23 -9.09 3.24
C LEU A 148 22.11 -10.48 2.64
N GLU A 149 22.58 -10.67 1.42
CA GLU A 149 22.67 -11.99 0.77
C GLU A 149 23.55 -12.93 1.58
N SER A 150 24.71 -12.46 2.08
CA SER A 150 25.66 -13.27 2.84
C SER A 150 25.14 -13.71 4.22
N ILE A 151 24.19 -12.97 4.81
CA ILE A 151 23.58 -13.28 6.11
C ILE A 151 22.18 -13.88 6.00
N THR A 152 21.63 -13.96 4.79
CA THR A 152 20.33 -14.60 4.57
C THR A 152 20.49 -16.11 4.70
N PRO A 153 19.79 -16.76 5.67
CA PRO A 153 19.90 -18.21 5.83
C PRO A 153 19.30 -18.92 4.62
N GLU A 154 19.99 -19.96 4.14
CA GLU A 154 19.39 -20.87 3.18
C GLU A 154 18.21 -21.59 3.84
N LEU A 155 17.00 -21.32 3.34
CA LEU A 155 15.79 -22.00 3.80
C LEU A 155 15.70 -23.35 3.09
N ASP A 156 15.79 -24.43 3.84
CA ASP A 156 15.50 -25.77 3.35
C ASP A 156 13.97 -26.00 3.48
N PRO A 157 13.20 -25.96 2.38
CA PRO A 157 11.74 -26.11 2.43
C PRO A 157 11.30 -27.53 2.84
N THR A 158 12.23 -28.49 2.92
CA THR A 158 11.95 -29.87 3.35
C THR A 158 12.06 -30.04 4.86
N LYS A 159 12.66 -29.07 5.57
CA LYS A 159 12.75 -29.11 7.03
C LYS A 159 11.46 -28.65 7.69
N MET A 160 10.79 -29.58 8.32
CA MET A 160 9.67 -29.25 9.23
C MET A 160 10.21 -28.76 10.57
N ILE A 161 9.86 -27.53 10.94
CA ILE A 161 10.12 -26.99 12.27
C ILE A 161 8.91 -27.30 13.15
N SER A 162 9.08 -28.19 14.13
CA SER A 162 8.05 -28.43 15.15
C SER A 162 8.08 -27.28 16.16
N LEU A 163 7.06 -26.45 16.15
CA LEU A 163 6.84 -25.42 17.18
C LEU A 163 6.18 -26.08 18.40
N ASN A 164 6.95 -26.79 19.21
CA ASN A 164 6.51 -27.21 20.53
C ASN A 164 6.50 -25.97 21.45
N LEU A 165 5.42 -25.18 21.37
CA LEU A 165 5.13 -24.19 22.39
C LEU A 165 4.74 -24.95 23.66
N LYS A 166 5.67 -25.10 24.60
CA LYS A 166 5.32 -25.51 25.96
C LYS A 166 4.49 -24.40 26.58
N PRO A 167 3.36 -24.72 27.24
CA PRO A 167 2.57 -23.73 27.96
C PRO A 167 3.35 -23.10 29.11
#